data_f656e1bd072443ae6cdd036d1db5a5ab
#
_entry.id   f656e1bd072443ae6cdd036d1db5a5ab
#
_cell.length_a   1.000
_cell.length_b   1.000
_cell.length_c   1.000
_cell.angle_alpha   90.00
_cell.angle_beta   90.00
_cell.angle_gamma   90.00
#
_symmetry.space_group_name_H-M   'P 1'
#
loop_
_entity.id
_entity.type
_entity.pdbx_description
1 polymer ?
#
loop_
_entity_poly.entity_id
_entity_poly.type
_entity_poly.pdbx_seq_one_letter_code
_entity_poly.pdbx_strand_id
1 'polypeptide(L)'
;MNILLGVSSGIAIYKAVDLVSKMRKQGWNIQIIMTENAAKLVNPIVFSAVGDCKVYTDTYEIEAGWIIHTELSKWADVFLVAPATANTIAKLANGIADNLLTTTALAFAKDKRIIAPTMNTRMYENELTMENIEKMRKLGWYLLEPESGHLACGDIGKGRYPENEKII
;
A
#
# COMPACT_ATOMS: atom_id res chain seq x y z
N MET A 1 -0.68 -17.74 4.89
CA MET A 1 -0.63 -16.35 5.36
C MET A 1 -1.51 -15.51 4.45
N ASN A 2 -2.36 -14.69 5.04
CA ASN A 2 -3.30 -13.82 4.34
C ASN A 2 -2.73 -12.39 4.32
N ILE A 3 -2.46 -11.87 3.12
CA ILE A 3 -1.88 -10.54 2.92
C ILE A 3 -2.96 -9.62 2.34
N LEU A 4 -3.21 -8.51 3.01
CA LEU A 4 -3.96 -7.40 2.44
C LEU A 4 -2.96 -6.38 1.89
N LEU A 5 -2.95 -6.20 0.58
CA LEU A 5 -2.08 -5.24 -0.09
C LEU A 5 -2.86 -3.97 -0.41
N GLY A 6 -2.46 -2.86 0.19
CA GLY A 6 -2.91 -1.52 -0.16
C GLY A 6 -2.01 -0.92 -1.25
N VAL A 7 -2.59 -0.50 -2.37
CA VAL A 7 -1.85 0.08 -3.49
C VAL A 7 -2.28 1.52 -3.69
N SER A 8 -1.38 2.46 -3.48
CA SER A 8 -1.63 3.87 -3.76
C SER A 8 -0.96 4.34 -5.08
N SER A 9 -1.35 5.52 -5.56
CA SER A 9 -0.95 6.04 -6.87
C SER A 9 0.49 6.54 -6.88
N GLY A 10 1.37 5.82 -7.53
CA GLY A 10 2.75 6.23 -7.80
C GLY A 10 3.26 5.55 -9.07
N ILE A 11 4.24 6.14 -9.76
CA ILE A 11 4.78 5.54 -10.99
C ILE A 11 5.32 4.12 -10.73
N ALA A 12 5.85 3.85 -9.53
CA ALA A 12 6.34 2.54 -9.14
C ALA A 12 5.25 1.46 -8.96
N ILE A 13 3.97 1.78 -9.22
CA ILE A 13 2.85 0.82 -9.14
C ILE A 13 3.07 -0.44 -9.97
N TYR A 14 3.82 -0.36 -11.09
CA TYR A 14 4.16 -1.53 -11.89
C TYR A 14 4.98 -2.58 -11.11
N LYS A 15 5.79 -2.13 -10.13
CA LYS A 15 6.54 -3.04 -9.24
C LYS A 15 5.61 -3.78 -8.27
N ALA A 16 4.49 -3.17 -7.89
CA ALA A 16 3.49 -3.84 -7.07
C ALA A 16 2.83 -5.01 -7.80
N VAL A 17 2.69 -4.94 -9.13
CA VAL A 17 2.21 -6.08 -9.93
C VAL A 17 3.19 -7.27 -9.85
N ASP A 18 4.51 -7.02 -10.00
CA ASP A 18 5.53 -8.05 -9.82
C ASP A 18 5.57 -8.58 -8.37
N LEU A 19 5.39 -7.69 -7.38
CA LEU A 19 5.28 -8.08 -5.97
C LEU A 19 4.16 -9.10 -5.75
N VAL A 20 2.97 -8.84 -6.29
CA VAL A 20 1.81 -9.76 -6.21
C VAL A 20 2.16 -11.11 -6.82
N SER A 21 2.80 -11.14 -8.00
CA SER A 21 3.25 -12.39 -8.62
C SER A 21 4.21 -13.17 -7.73
N LYS A 22 5.16 -12.48 -7.09
CA LYS A 22 6.13 -13.10 -6.18
C LYS A 22 5.46 -13.61 -4.91
N MET A 23 4.58 -12.85 -4.30
CA MET A 23 3.79 -13.28 -3.12
C MET A 23 2.97 -14.53 -3.41
N ARG A 24 2.31 -14.59 -4.57
CA ARG A 24 1.57 -15.77 -5.02
C ARG A 24 2.46 -17.01 -5.12
N LYS A 25 3.67 -16.87 -5.66
CA LYS A 25 4.65 -17.97 -5.75
C LYS A 25 5.08 -18.50 -4.37
N GLN A 26 4.99 -17.70 -3.32
CA GLN A 26 5.19 -18.13 -1.93
C GLN A 26 3.98 -18.91 -1.34
N GLY A 27 2.90 -19.04 -2.11
CA GLY A 27 1.67 -19.69 -1.64
C GLY A 27 0.85 -18.83 -0.66
N TRP A 28 1.03 -17.51 -0.67
CA TRP A 28 0.27 -16.60 0.18
C TRP A 28 -1.08 -16.27 -0.46
N ASN A 29 -2.10 -16.14 0.39
CA ASN A 29 -3.40 -15.64 -0.03
C ASN A 29 -3.36 -14.12 -0.05
N ILE A 30 -3.80 -13.52 -1.16
CA ILE A 30 -3.70 -12.07 -1.36
C ILE A 30 -5.10 -11.52 -1.59
N GLN A 31 -5.40 -10.38 -1.01
CA GLN A 31 -6.48 -9.49 -1.43
C GLN A 31 -5.91 -8.07 -1.55
N ILE A 32 -6.45 -7.28 -2.46
CA ILE A 32 -5.85 -5.99 -2.82
C ILE A 32 -6.88 -4.89 -2.68
N ILE A 33 -6.48 -3.78 -2.08
CA ILE A 33 -7.21 -2.52 -2.11
C ILE A 33 -6.41 -1.52 -2.94
N MET A 34 -7.00 -0.97 -3.98
CA MET A 34 -6.40 0.12 -4.75
C MET A 34 -7.11 1.43 -4.44
N THR A 35 -6.33 2.51 -4.29
CA THR A 35 -6.95 3.84 -4.31
C THR A 35 -7.51 4.15 -5.70
N GLU A 36 -8.52 5.01 -5.79
CA GLU A 36 -9.09 5.44 -7.08
C GLU A 36 -8.03 5.94 -8.06
N ASN A 37 -7.05 6.71 -7.55
CA ASN A 37 -5.95 7.20 -8.38
C ASN A 37 -4.98 6.10 -8.81
N ALA A 38 -4.79 5.06 -7.99
CA ALA A 38 -4.02 3.89 -8.39
C ALA A 38 -4.71 3.14 -9.54
N ALA A 39 -6.02 2.97 -9.47
CA ALA A 39 -6.83 2.32 -10.50
C ALA A 39 -6.83 3.07 -11.85
N LYS A 40 -6.55 4.39 -11.85
CA LYS A 40 -6.34 5.19 -13.07
C LYS A 40 -4.99 4.92 -13.73
N LEU A 41 -3.96 4.52 -12.96
CA LEU A 41 -2.63 4.23 -13.49
C LEU A 41 -2.49 2.79 -14.00
N VAL A 42 -3.06 1.84 -13.28
CA VAL A 42 -3.07 0.41 -13.65
C VAL A 42 -4.46 -0.13 -13.43
N ASN A 43 -5.04 -0.71 -14.47
CA ASN A 43 -6.37 -1.29 -14.35
C ASN A 43 -6.39 -2.43 -13.31
N PRO A 44 -7.35 -2.45 -12.37
CA PRO A 44 -7.48 -3.48 -11.33
C PRO A 44 -7.42 -4.92 -11.86
N ILE A 45 -7.88 -5.17 -13.09
CA ILE A 45 -7.85 -6.50 -13.72
C ILE A 45 -6.43 -7.06 -13.83
N VAL A 46 -5.41 -6.20 -13.99
CA VAL A 46 -4.01 -6.64 -14.06
C VAL A 46 -3.59 -7.30 -12.75
N PHE A 47 -3.92 -6.67 -11.64
CA PHE A 47 -3.64 -7.20 -10.31
C PHE A 47 -4.44 -8.48 -10.03
N SER A 48 -5.74 -8.47 -10.37
CA SER A 48 -6.62 -9.63 -10.19
C SER A 48 -6.12 -10.85 -10.98
N ALA A 49 -5.75 -10.66 -12.25
CA ALA A 49 -5.26 -11.74 -13.10
C ALA A 49 -3.91 -12.30 -12.63
N VAL A 50 -2.96 -11.42 -12.26
CA VAL A 50 -1.62 -11.83 -11.80
C VAL A 50 -1.68 -12.49 -10.43
N GLY A 51 -2.50 -11.96 -9.53
CA GLY A 51 -2.64 -12.42 -8.15
C GLY A 51 -3.62 -13.58 -7.98
N ASP A 52 -4.49 -13.84 -8.97
CA ASP A 52 -5.66 -14.72 -8.82
C ASP A 52 -6.43 -14.38 -7.54
N CYS A 53 -6.74 -13.09 -7.40
CA CYS A 53 -7.26 -12.54 -6.16
C CYS A 53 -8.30 -11.44 -6.42
N LYS A 54 -9.07 -11.11 -5.38
CA LYS A 54 -9.99 -9.98 -5.43
C LYS A 54 -9.24 -8.66 -5.30
N VAL A 55 -9.71 -7.66 -6.05
CA VAL A 55 -9.22 -6.29 -6.02
C VAL A 55 -10.39 -5.36 -5.76
N TYR A 56 -10.30 -4.55 -4.73
CA TYR A 56 -11.32 -3.61 -4.30
C TYR A 56 -10.87 -2.18 -4.56
N THR A 57 -11.77 -1.35 -5.04
CA THR A 57 -11.48 0.07 -5.35
C THR A 57 -12.40 1.04 -4.64
N ASP A 58 -13.56 0.57 -4.18
CA ASP A 58 -14.61 1.39 -3.57
C ASP A 58 -14.96 0.90 -2.17
N THR A 59 -15.23 1.85 -1.26
CA THR A 59 -15.71 1.59 0.10
C THR A 59 -17.14 1.04 0.12
N TYR A 60 -17.92 1.38 -0.89
CA TYR A 60 -19.35 1.07 -1.00
C TYR A 60 -19.64 -0.05 -1.98
N GLU A 61 -18.62 -0.77 -2.44
CA GLU A 61 -18.82 -1.98 -3.23
C GLU A 61 -19.59 -3.01 -2.41
N ILE A 62 -20.79 -3.37 -2.90
CA ILE A 62 -21.71 -4.25 -2.16
C ILE A 62 -21.43 -5.70 -2.55
N GLU A 63 -20.75 -6.44 -1.69
CA GLU A 63 -20.78 -7.90 -1.70
C GLU A 63 -21.73 -8.39 -0.61
N ALA A 64 -22.92 -8.84 -1.02
CA ALA A 64 -23.86 -9.66 -0.25
C ALA A 64 -23.85 -9.47 1.31
N GLY A 65 -24.18 -8.25 1.77
CA GLY A 65 -24.31 -7.97 3.21
C GLY A 65 -22.98 -7.79 3.98
N TRP A 66 -21.87 -7.65 3.28
CA TRP A 66 -20.55 -7.50 3.89
C TRP A 66 -20.11 -6.04 3.96
N ILE A 67 -19.61 -5.65 5.11
CA ILE A 67 -18.92 -4.36 5.28
C ILE A 67 -17.45 -4.62 4.95
N ILE A 68 -17.05 -4.33 3.72
CA ILE A 68 -15.77 -4.76 3.12
C ILE A 68 -14.56 -4.43 3.99
N HIS A 69 -14.42 -3.19 4.46
CA HIS A 69 -13.26 -2.81 5.28
C HIS A 69 -13.14 -3.61 6.59
N THR A 70 -14.26 -3.97 7.19
CA THR A 70 -14.29 -4.77 8.43
C THR A 70 -13.87 -6.21 8.15
N GLU A 71 -14.38 -6.79 7.08
CA GLU A 71 -14.06 -8.18 6.73
C GLU A 71 -12.62 -8.33 6.27
N LEU A 72 -12.11 -7.40 5.45
CA LEU A 72 -10.71 -7.39 5.01
C LEU A 72 -9.76 -7.25 6.21
N SER A 73 -10.10 -6.39 7.18
CA SER A 73 -9.29 -6.20 8.39
C SER A 73 -9.22 -7.44 9.28
N LYS A 74 -10.31 -8.21 9.37
CA LYS A 74 -10.35 -9.49 10.11
C LYS A 74 -9.61 -10.60 9.37
N TRP A 75 -9.80 -10.68 8.05
CA TRP A 75 -9.25 -11.74 7.21
C TRP A 75 -7.72 -11.68 7.14
N ALA A 76 -7.13 -10.50 7.01
CA ALA A 76 -5.70 -10.35 6.78
C ALA A 76 -4.87 -10.63 8.04
N ASP A 77 -3.75 -11.31 7.88
CA ASP A 77 -2.71 -11.48 8.91
C ASP A 77 -1.71 -10.33 8.88
N VAL A 78 -1.48 -9.75 7.69
CA VAL A 78 -0.57 -8.64 7.43
C VAL A 78 -1.27 -7.60 6.58
N PHE A 79 -1.13 -6.33 6.92
CA PHE A 79 -1.54 -5.21 6.09
C PHE A 79 -0.30 -4.49 5.56
N LEU A 80 -0.05 -4.63 4.28
CA LEU A 80 1.07 -4.02 3.56
C LEU A 80 0.56 -2.90 2.64
N VAL A 81 1.11 -1.69 2.76
CA VAL A 81 0.83 -0.58 1.84
C VAL A 81 2.06 -0.34 0.96
N ALA A 82 2.00 -0.77 -0.28
CA ALA A 82 3.12 -0.72 -1.23
C ALA A 82 2.63 -0.58 -2.69
N PRO A 83 2.97 0.50 -3.40
CA PRO A 83 3.65 1.70 -2.93
C PRO A 83 2.78 2.57 -2.01
N ALA A 84 3.41 3.34 -1.12
CA ALA A 84 2.74 4.33 -0.29
C ALA A 84 3.18 5.76 -0.67
N THR A 85 2.27 6.54 -1.21
CA THR A 85 2.51 7.96 -1.54
C THR A 85 2.51 8.84 -0.28
N ALA A 86 3.10 10.02 -0.36
CA ALA A 86 3.06 11.02 0.71
C ALA A 86 1.62 11.33 1.16
N ASN A 87 0.68 11.43 0.22
CA ASN A 87 -0.74 11.63 0.52
C ASN A 87 -1.33 10.48 1.36
N THR A 88 -1.07 9.24 0.96
CA THR A 88 -1.56 8.07 1.70
C THR A 88 -0.94 7.99 3.09
N ILE A 89 0.37 8.25 3.21
CA ILE A 89 1.08 8.29 4.50
C ILE A 89 0.47 9.37 5.41
N ALA A 90 0.25 10.57 4.89
CA ALA A 90 -0.35 11.67 5.65
C ALA A 90 -1.76 11.31 6.16
N LYS A 91 -2.58 10.69 5.33
CA LYS A 91 -3.92 10.23 5.72
C LYS A 91 -3.86 9.17 6.82
N LEU A 92 -3.04 8.13 6.63
CA LEU A 92 -2.85 7.07 7.62
C LEU A 92 -2.35 7.62 8.96
N ALA A 93 -1.36 8.52 8.93
CA ALA A 93 -0.78 9.12 10.11
C ALA A 93 -1.77 10.00 10.90
N ASN A 94 -2.77 10.58 10.23
CA ASN A 94 -3.74 11.48 10.85
C ASN A 94 -5.16 10.89 10.96
N GLY A 95 -5.33 9.59 10.67
CA GLY A 95 -6.61 8.90 10.82
C GLY A 95 -7.69 9.38 9.83
N ILE A 96 -7.29 9.88 8.65
CA ILE A 96 -8.24 10.30 7.61
C ILE A 96 -8.67 9.07 6.82
N ALA A 97 -9.96 8.72 6.94
CA ALA A 97 -10.56 7.52 6.36
C ALA A 97 -11.56 7.88 5.25
N ASP A 98 -11.06 8.47 4.17
CA ASP A 98 -11.87 8.96 3.06
C ASP A 98 -11.89 8.02 1.83
N ASN A 99 -11.27 6.85 1.94
CA ASN A 99 -11.29 5.79 0.93
C ASN A 99 -11.16 4.41 1.59
N LEU A 100 -11.38 3.35 0.83
CA LEU A 100 -11.37 1.98 1.37
C LEU A 100 -10.04 1.60 2.02
N LEU A 101 -8.89 2.00 1.44
CA LEU A 101 -7.57 1.68 1.98
C LEU A 101 -7.39 2.28 3.38
N THR A 102 -7.67 3.57 3.52
CA THR A 102 -7.47 4.30 4.79
C THR A 102 -8.52 3.92 5.83
N THR A 103 -9.75 3.63 5.42
CA THR A 103 -10.81 3.11 6.30
C THR A 103 -10.44 1.73 6.84
N THR A 104 -9.95 0.83 5.97
CA THR A 104 -9.52 -0.51 6.39
C THR A 104 -8.31 -0.43 7.33
N ALA A 105 -7.39 0.50 7.10
CA ALA A 105 -6.24 0.70 7.98
C ALA A 105 -6.63 1.09 9.40
N LEU A 106 -7.66 1.93 9.58
CA LEU A 106 -8.20 2.27 10.91
C LEU A 106 -8.87 1.06 11.59
N ALA A 107 -9.51 0.18 10.82
CA ALA A 107 -10.14 -1.02 11.33
C ALA A 107 -9.16 -2.16 11.62
N PHE A 108 -7.93 -2.09 11.09
CA PHE A 108 -6.93 -3.15 11.22
C PHE A 108 -6.22 -3.09 12.58
N ALA A 109 -6.58 -3.98 13.49
CA ALA A 109 -6.11 -3.98 14.88
C ALA A 109 -4.88 -4.88 15.15
N LYS A 110 -4.35 -5.57 14.12
CA LYS A 110 -3.19 -6.45 14.28
C LYS A 110 -1.87 -5.69 14.15
N ASP A 111 -0.80 -6.20 14.77
CA ASP A 111 0.50 -5.51 14.84
C ASP A 111 1.29 -5.52 13.52
N LYS A 112 0.98 -6.43 12.60
CA LYS A 112 1.72 -6.57 11.33
C LYS A 112 1.22 -5.56 10.27
N ARG A 113 1.58 -4.31 10.47
CA ARG A 113 1.31 -3.20 9.56
C ARG A 113 2.61 -2.71 8.95
N ILE A 114 2.71 -2.79 7.63
CA ILE A 114 3.94 -2.50 6.89
C ILE A 114 3.65 -1.42 5.84
N ILE A 115 4.57 -0.49 5.68
CA ILE A 115 4.43 0.59 4.71
C ILE A 115 5.72 0.79 3.92
N ALA A 116 5.61 0.93 2.60
CA ALA A 116 6.71 1.19 1.68
C ALA A 116 6.59 2.59 1.05
N PRO A 117 7.13 3.64 1.69
CA PRO A 117 7.13 4.99 1.15
C PRO A 117 7.79 5.05 -0.22
N THR A 118 7.13 5.69 -1.18
CA THR A 118 7.63 5.79 -2.55
C THR A 118 7.18 7.11 -3.16
N MET A 119 8.14 7.98 -3.44
CA MET A 119 7.88 9.33 -3.96
C MET A 119 9.17 9.99 -4.47
N ASN A 120 9.05 11.15 -5.07
CA ASN A 120 10.17 12.01 -5.41
C ASN A 120 11.00 12.35 -4.15
N THR A 121 12.31 12.49 -4.28
CA THR A 121 13.24 12.77 -3.17
C THR A 121 12.86 14.02 -2.37
N ARG A 122 12.51 15.11 -3.05
CA ARG A 122 12.10 16.35 -2.37
C ARG A 122 10.82 16.20 -1.57
N MET A 123 9.89 15.35 -2.05
CA MET A 123 8.67 15.00 -1.30
C MET A 123 9.01 14.14 -0.10
N TYR A 124 9.95 13.19 -0.24
CA TYR A 124 10.37 12.32 0.86
C TYR A 124 11.08 13.11 1.97
N GLU A 125 11.96 14.04 1.58
CA GLU A 125 12.76 14.87 2.50
C GLU A 125 11.97 16.08 3.05
N ASN A 126 10.75 16.31 2.57
CA ASN A 126 9.90 17.39 3.09
C ASN A 126 9.56 17.14 4.56
N GLU A 127 9.67 18.16 5.40
CA GLU A 127 9.46 18.09 6.86
C GLU A 127 8.12 17.45 7.21
N LEU A 128 7.03 17.85 6.54
CA LEU A 128 5.69 17.27 6.78
C LEU A 128 5.63 15.78 6.46
N THR A 129 6.33 15.34 5.41
CA THR A 129 6.38 13.92 5.05
C THR A 129 7.18 13.15 6.10
N MET A 130 8.32 13.67 6.52
CA MET A 130 9.16 13.05 7.55
C MET A 130 8.45 12.97 8.90
N GLU A 131 7.73 14.02 9.30
CA GLU A 131 6.90 14.01 10.51
C GLU A 131 5.81 12.92 10.44
N ASN A 132 5.11 12.81 9.32
CA ASN A 132 4.09 11.78 9.14
C ASN A 132 4.70 10.37 9.15
N ILE A 133 5.85 10.17 8.55
CA ILE A 133 6.58 8.88 8.57
C ILE A 133 6.98 8.52 10.01
N GLU A 134 7.52 9.47 10.77
CA GLU A 134 7.90 9.24 12.16
C GLU A 134 6.67 8.95 13.04
N LYS A 135 5.55 9.63 12.78
CA LYS A 135 4.27 9.34 13.44
C LYS A 135 3.79 7.93 13.12
N MET A 136 3.93 7.45 11.88
CA MET A 136 3.60 6.07 11.51
C MET A 136 4.44 5.06 12.29
N ARG A 137 5.74 5.30 12.45
CA ARG A 137 6.62 4.45 13.29
C ARG A 137 6.12 4.37 14.74
N LYS A 138 5.81 5.53 15.34
CA LYS A 138 5.28 5.62 16.71
C LYS A 138 3.94 4.90 16.87
N LEU A 139 3.13 4.85 15.80
CA LEU A 139 1.87 4.12 15.75
C LEU A 139 2.05 2.61 15.49
N GLY A 140 3.30 2.11 15.43
CA GLY A 140 3.60 0.68 15.30
C GLY A 140 3.59 0.17 13.86
N TRP A 141 3.70 1.04 12.85
CA TRP A 141 3.91 0.61 11.47
C TRP A 141 5.38 0.28 11.24
N TYR A 142 5.63 -0.87 10.62
CA TYR A 142 6.97 -1.20 10.13
C TYR A 142 7.22 -0.46 8.81
N LEU A 143 8.26 0.35 8.79
CA LEU A 143 8.64 1.13 7.63
C LEU A 143 9.69 0.37 6.81
N LEU A 144 9.36 0.05 5.58
CA LEU A 144 10.34 -0.37 4.59
C LEU A 144 11.05 0.87 4.05
N GLU A 145 12.33 1.00 4.37
CA GLU A 145 13.12 2.16 3.95
C GLU A 145 13.16 2.22 2.42
N PRO A 146 12.84 3.38 1.83
CA PRO A 146 12.97 3.56 0.39
C PRO A 146 14.45 3.50 -0.02
N GLU A 147 14.70 3.00 -1.22
CA GLU A 147 16.04 2.97 -1.79
C GLU A 147 16.47 4.33 -2.33
N SER A 148 17.79 4.49 -2.45
CA SER A 148 18.40 5.59 -3.19
C SER A 148 18.70 5.16 -4.62
N GLY A 149 18.54 6.07 -5.59
CA GLY A 149 18.84 5.79 -6.99
C GLY A 149 18.10 6.72 -7.94
N HIS A 150 18.12 6.36 -9.22
CA HIS A 150 17.38 7.11 -10.24
C HIS A 150 15.87 6.98 -10.03
N LEU A 151 15.21 8.10 -10.00
CA LEU A 151 13.76 8.24 -9.93
C LEU A 151 13.16 8.48 -11.32
N ALA A 152 11.87 8.23 -11.48
CA ALA A 152 11.17 8.41 -12.74
C ALA A 152 11.17 9.88 -13.26
N CYS A 153 11.37 10.84 -12.37
CA CYS A 153 11.52 12.27 -12.70
C CYS A 153 12.93 12.66 -13.18
N GLY A 154 13.89 11.73 -13.21
CA GLY A 154 15.29 11.97 -13.58
C GLY A 154 16.20 12.37 -12.41
N ASP A 155 15.65 12.66 -11.23
CA ASP A 155 16.43 12.96 -10.04
C ASP A 155 17.12 11.69 -9.51
N ILE A 156 18.23 11.88 -8.77
CA ILE A 156 18.92 10.81 -8.02
C ILE A 156 18.78 11.13 -6.55
N GLY A 157 18.24 10.20 -5.77
CA GLY A 157 18.11 10.38 -4.33
C GLY A 157 17.24 9.32 -3.66
N LYS A 158 16.93 9.55 -2.39
CA LYS A 158 16.10 8.66 -1.57
C LYS A 158 14.61 8.86 -1.92
N GLY A 159 13.84 7.77 -1.94
CA GLY A 159 12.41 7.81 -2.26
C GLY A 159 11.97 6.74 -3.26
N ARG A 160 12.92 5.96 -3.77
CA ARG A 160 12.68 4.85 -4.69
C ARG A 160 12.00 3.69 -3.97
N TYR A 161 11.04 3.05 -4.65
CA TYR A 161 10.39 1.83 -4.17
C TYR A 161 11.43 0.74 -3.86
N PRO A 162 11.39 0.09 -2.70
CA PRO A 162 12.31 -0.97 -2.33
C PRO A 162 12.20 -2.16 -3.29
N GLU A 163 13.26 -2.95 -3.42
CA GLU A 163 13.20 -4.16 -4.22
C GLU A 163 12.24 -5.17 -3.58
N ASN A 164 11.47 -5.88 -4.42
CA ASN A 164 10.41 -6.78 -3.95
C ASN A 164 10.93 -7.91 -3.05
N GLU A 165 12.19 -8.30 -3.23
CA GLU A 165 12.89 -9.30 -2.42
C GLU A 165 13.09 -8.88 -0.95
N LYS A 166 13.07 -7.58 -0.69
CA LYS A 166 13.13 -7.03 0.68
C LYS A 166 11.77 -6.94 1.35
N ILE A 167 10.70 -7.04 0.55
CA ILE A 167 9.31 -6.97 1.02
C ILE A 167 8.81 -8.37 1.40
N ILE A 168 9.28 -9.38 0.68
CA ILE A 168 8.94 -10.80 0.87
C ILE A 168 9.86 -11.43 1.92
#